data_06a87c6b47dc1ca1c94482711e4cfae1
#
_entry.id   06a87c6b47dc1ca1c94482711e4cfae1
#
_cell.length_a   1.000
_cell.length_b   1.000
_cell.length_c   1.000
_cell.angle_alpha   90.00
_cell.angle_beta   90.00
_cell.angle_gamma   90.00
#
_symmetry.space_group_name_H-M   'P 1'
#
loop_
_entity.id
_entity.type
_entity.pdbx_description
1 polymer ?
#
loop_
_entity_poly.entity_id
_entity_poly.type
_entity_poly.pdbx_seq_one_letter_code
_entity_poly.pdbx_strand_id
1 'polypeptide(L)'
;MLNEKITQLTEVLRSYFTGNRSRIECMAAIILGLLSAGTVNLSTISDFVKCNLLHESMYKRIQGFFTEFALCLDEVAAFVLFIIPMSGRLRLVFDRTNWKFGKSDINYFVLAICYRKVAIPIYWINLEKRGCSSDEEKIQLLKKFKNAFGFDRVSDLLGDREFISTRLLAYLEEEKVPYTLRIKSDHIITTAKGKEIRVDKIFNALSVGEISVIENATLLGSNVNLSAIKLRKEGLKVVASNHNPDQAIIRYEDREQIE
;
A
#
# COMPACT_ATOMS: atom_id res chain seq x y z
N MET A 1 8.17 1.57 34.96
CA MET A 1 7.14 1.81 33.89
C MET A 1 7.73 1.88 32.48
N LEU A 2 8.53 2.89 32.07
CA LEU A 2 9.02 2.98 30.67
C LEU A 2 10.01 1.84 30.33
N ASN A 3 10.99 1.59 31.16
CA ASN A 3 11.95 0.49 30.96
C ASN A 3 11.28 -0.88 30.86
N GLU A 4 10.26 -1.11 31.64
CA GLU A 4 9.46 -2.33 31.59
C GLU A 4 8.72 -2.47 30.24
N LYS A 5 8.12 -1.39 29.75
CA LYS A 5 7.48 -1.37 28.42
C LYS A 5 8.49 -1.62 27.29
N ILE A 6 9.69 -1.03 27.39
CA ILE A 6 10.78 -1.28 26.43
C ILE A 6 11.15 -2.76 26.46
N THR A 7 11.32 -3.35 27.65
CA THR A 7 11.65 -4.77 27.77
C THR A 7 10.56 -5.67 27.19
N GLN A 8 9.30 -5.43 27.51
CA GLN A 8 8.16 -6.19 26.98
C GLN A 8 8.09 -6.09 25.44
N LEU A 9 8.18 -4.88 24.88
CA LEU A 9 8.18 -4.69 23.43
C LEU A 9 9.41 -5.33 22.78
N THR A 10 10.59 -5.26 23.42
CA THR A 10 11.80 -5.91 22.93
C THR A 10 11.61 -7.41 22.77
N GLU A 11 11.00 -8.10 23.73
CA GLU A 11 10.77 -9.54 23.63
C GLU A 11 9.80 -9.89 22.48
N VAL A 12 8.77 -9.08 22.26
CA VAL A 12 7.88 -9.23 21.10
C VAL A 12 8.65 -9.01 19.79
N LEU A 13 9.41 -7.92 19.67
CA LEU A 13 10.17 -7.60 18.46
C LEU A 13 11.22 -8.67 18.13
N ARG A 14 11.85 -9.28 19.13
CA ARG A 14 12.82 -10.37 18.93
C ARG A 14 12.25 -11.63 18.28
N SER A 15 10.93 -11.80 18.31
CA SER A 15 10.25 -12.91 17.61
C SER A 15 10.11 -12.65 16.11
N TYR A 16 10.31 -11.42 15.67
CA TYR A 16 10.12 -11.01 14.27
C TYR A 16 11.36 -10.45 13.61
N PHE A 17 12.25 -9.80 14.38
CA PHE A 17 13.42 -9.11 13.85
C PHE A 17 14.71 -9.80 14.25
N THR A 18 15.56 -10.05 13.28
CA THR A 18 16.93 -10.52 13.49
C THR A 18 17.84 -9.35 13.88
N GLY A 19 18.77 -9.61 14.79
CA GLY A 19 19.70 -8.60 15.27
C GLY A 19 20.14 -8.82 16.69
N ASN A 20 21.15 -8.08 17.13
CA ASN A 20 21.57 -8.14 18.51
C ASN A 20 20.54 -7.46 19.44
N ARG A 21 20.47 -7.90 20.68
CA ARG A 21 19.50 -7.42 21.68
C ARG A 21 19.51 -5.89 21.81
N SER A 22 20.69 -5.28 21.84
CA SER A 22 20.82 -3.82 22.01
C SER A 22 20.19 -3.03 20.85
N ARG A 23 20.26 -3.56 19.62
CA ARG A 23 19.59 -2.94 18.44
C ARG A 23 18.08 -3.06 18.53
N ILE A 24 17.57 -4.24 18.90
CA ILE A 24 16.13 -4.46 19.09
C ILE A 24 15.59 -3.61 20.25
N GLU A 25 16.32 -3.49 21.37
CA GLU A 25 15.95 -2.56 22.46
C GLU A 25 15.92 -1.10 22.00
N CYS A 26 16.86 -0.69 21.14
CA CYS A 26 16.84 0.64 20.56
C CYS A 26 15.62 0.85 19.67
N MET A 27 15.26 -0.14 18.84
CA MET A 27 14.04 -0.11 18.03
C MET A 27 12.78 0.00 18.91
N ALA A 28 12.66 -0.79 19.96
CA ALA A 28 11.57 -0.71 20.93
C ALA A 28 11.47 0.68 21.57
N ALA A 29 12.60 1.26 21.96
CA ALA A 29 12.66 2.61 22.52
C ALA A 29 12.22 3.66 21.49
N ILE A 30 12.65 3.55 20.23
CA ILE A 30 12.24 4.46 19.15
C ILE A 30 10.71 4.37 18.94
N ILE A 31 10.14 3.18 18.85
CA ILE A 31 8.69 2.98 18.67
C ILE A 31 7.90 3.62 19.81
N LEU A 32 8.28 3.35 21.06
CA LEU A 32 7.62 3.94 22.23
C LEU A 32 7.79 5.46 22.28
N GLY A 33 8.97 5.94 21.90
CA GLY A 33 9.26 7.37 21.81
C GLY A 33 8.42 8.08 20.74
N LEU A 34 8.27 7.48 19.56
CA LEU A 34 7.40 7.99 18.48
C LEU A 34 5.94 8.10 18.95
N LEU A 35 5.43 7.05 19.61
CA LEU A 35 4.07 7.03 20.15
C LEU A 35 3.86 8.07 21.24
N SER A 36 4.87 8.31 22.08
CA SER A 36 4.79 9.26 23.21
C SER A 36 4.99 10.70 22.77
N ALA A 37 5.90 10.95 21.84
CA ALA A 37 6.24 12.29 21.34
C ALA A 37 5.27 12.80 20.26
N GLY A 38 4.60 11.91 19.54
CA GLY A 38 3.73 12.27 18.41
C GLY A 38 4.47 12.96 17.25
N THR A 39 5.78 12.77 17.15
CA THR A 39 6.66 13.37 16.12
C THR A 39 7.79 12.46 15.73
N VAL A 40 8.30 12.63 14.51
CA VAL A 40 9.48 11.92 13.98
C VAL A 40 10.81 12.64 14.30
N ASN A 41 10.78 13.74 15.04
CA ASN A 41 11.99 14.46 15.44
C ASN A 41 12.81 13.63 16.43
N LEU A 42 13.99 13.17 16.01
CA LEU A 42 14.82 12.26 16.81
C LEU A 42 15.28 12.88 18.13
N SER A 43 15.51 14.20 18.18
CA SER A 43 15.86 14.89 19.41
C SER A 43 14.70 14.84 20.41
N THR A 44 13.49 15.14 19.95
CA THR A 44 12.29 15.05 20.81
C THR A 44 12.04 13.61 21.25
N ILE A 45 12.15 12.62 20.35
CA ILE A 45 12.02 11.19 20.68
C ILE A 45 13.01 10.81 21.79
N SER A 46 14.27 11.27 21.72
CA SER A 46 15.30 10.93 22.72
C SER A 46 14.96 11.45 24.12
N ASP A 47 14.23 12.56 24.23
CA ASP A 47 13.74 13.09 25.53
C ASP A 47 12.74 12.17 26.22
N PHE A 48 11.88 11.50 25.41
CA PHE A 48 10.88 10.58 25.95
C PHE A 48 11.42 9.23 26.34
N VAL A 49 12.59 8.80 25.80
CA VAL A 49 13.12 7.44 25.98
C VAL A 49 14.49 7.36 26.64
N LYS A 50 14.94 8.39 27.28
CA LYS A 50 16.28 8.52 27.89
C LYS A 50 16.60 7.61 29.09
N CYS A 51 15.76 6.68 29.47
CA CYS A 51 15.97 5.56 30.40
C CYS A 51 17.35 5.54 31.12
N ASN A 52 17.61 6.44 32.06
CA ASN A 52 18.89 6.57 32.80
C ASN A 52 20.12 6.97 31.96
N LEU A 53 19.98 7.30 30.69
CA LEU A 53 21.03 7.83 29.84
C LEU A 53 20.91 9.35 29.71
N LEU A 54 22.02 10.03 29.45
CA LEU A 54 22.00 11.42 29.07
C LEU A 54 21.30 11.56 27.71
N HIS A 55 20.56 12.66 27.49
CA HIS A 55 19.86 12.98 26.23
C HIS A 55 20.78 12.78 25.01
N GLU A 56 21.98 13.36 25.03
CA GLU A 56 22.94 13.25 23.92
C GLU A 56 23.35 11.80 23.62
N SER A 57 23.50 10.97 24.64
CA SER A 57 23.86 9.55 24.48
C SER A 57 22.71 8.78 23.81
N MET A 58 21.47 9.06 24.21
CA MET A 58 20.31 8.44 23.60
C MET A 58 20.07 8.92 22.17
N TYR A 59 20.24 10.22 21.92
CA TYR A 59 20.14 10.78 20.57
C TYR A 59 21.17 10.15 19.61
N LYS A 60 22.44 10.04 20.03
CA LYS A 60 23.50 9.37 19.25
C LYS A 60 23.16 7.88 19.01
N ARG A 61 22.62 7.19 20.00
CA ARG A 61 22.20 5.79 19.87
C ARG A 61 21.09 5.64 18.81
N ILE A 62 20.10 6.53 18.80
CA ILE A 62 19.03 6.55 17.79
C ILE A 62 19.60 6.86 16.39
N GLN A 63 20.50 7.85 16.26
CA GLN A 63 21.17 8.14 15.01
C GLN A 63 21.93 6.93 14.47
N GLY A 64 22.75 6.29 15.35
CA GLY A 64 23.48 5.07 15.01
C GLY A 64 22.57 3.91 14.58
N PHE A 65 21.39 3.80 15.18
CA PHE A 65 20.39 2.82 14.74
C PHE A 65 20.00 3.04 13.28
N PHE A 66 19.61 4.24 12.90
CA PHE A 66 19.20 4.55 11.51
C PHE A 66 20.37 4.47 10.50
N THR A 67 21.60 4.68 10.95
CA THR A 67 22.78 4.63 10.05
C THR A 67 23.28 3.21 9.80
N GLU A 68 23.18 2.33 10.80
CA GLU A 68 23.86 1.04 10.80
C GLU A 68 22.93 -0.17 10.78
N PHE A 69 21.64 0.01 11.11
CA PHE A 69 20.68 -1.08 11.18
C PHE A 69 19.84 -1.17 9.90
N ALA A 70 20.14 -2.17 9.08
CA ALA A 70 19.32 -2.47 7.90
C ALA A 70 18.06 -3.26 8.31
N LEU A 71 16.89 -2.63 8.20
CA LEU A 71 15.60 -3.30 8.41
C LEU A 71 15.30 -4.23 7.24
N CYS A 72 15.04 -5.50 7.54
CA CYS A 72 14.50 -6.44 6.58
C CYS A 72 12.99 -6.18 6.38
N LEU A 73 12.57 -5.83 5.15
CA LEU A 73 11.17 -5.55 4.88
C LEU A 73 10.26 -6.77 5.08
N ASP A 74 10.78 -7.99 4.94
CA ASP A 74 9.98 -9.21 5.20
C ASP A 74 9.67 -9.36 6.70
N GLU A 75 10.63 -9.01 7.56
CA GLU A 75 10.43 -8.97 9.01
C GLU A 75 9.44 -7.89 9.40
N VAL A 76 9.54 -6.69 8.78
CA VAL A 76 8.57 -5.61 8.99
C VAL A 76 7.17 -6.05 8.58
N ALA A 77 7.02 -6.63 7.39
CA ALA A 77 5.73 -7.10 6.88
C ALA A 77 5.12 -8.19 7.78
N ALA A 78 5.93 -9.16 8.23
CA ALA A 78 5.49 -10.20 9.16
C ALA A 78 5.02 -9.61 10.50
N PHE A 79 5.78 -8.65 11.05
CA PHE A 79 5.41 -7.97 12.27
C PHE A 79 4.13 -7.15 12.11
N VAL A 80 3.99 -6.39 11.02
CA VAL A 80 2.77 -5.60 10.72
C VAL A 80 1.55 -6.51 10.63
N LEU A 81 1.65 -7.65 9.92
CA LEU A 81 0.57 -8.62 9.82
C LEU A 81 0.21 -9.27 11.15
N PHE A 82 1.16 -9.41 12.05
CA PHE A 82 0.93 -9.93 13.41
C PHE A 82 0.15 -8.93 14.28
N ILE A 83 0.53 -7.64 14.24
CA ILE A 83 -0.11 -6.63 15.11
C ILE A 83 -1.49 -6.18 14.62
N ILE A 84 -1.79 -6.37 13.33
CA ILE A 84 -3.11 -6.03 12.79
C ILE A 84 -4.08 -7.17 13.10
N PRO A 85 -5.11 -6.94 13.93
CA PRO A 85 -6.08 -7.98 14.29
C PRO A 85 -7.05 -8.26 13.14
N MET A 86 -6.54 -8.84 12.04
CA MET A 86 -7.33 -9.21 10.87
C MET A 86 -7.72 -10.68 10.92
N SER A 87 -8.98 -10.94 11.18
CA SER A 87 -9.58 -12.28 11.14
C SER A 87 -10.03 -12.73 9.74
N GLY A 88 -9.86 -11.89 8.71
CA GLY A 88 -10.39 -12.09 7.38
C GLY A 88 -9.37 -12.04 6.26
N ARG A 89 -9.89 -11.85 5.04
CA ARG A 89 -9.08 -11.66 3.85
C ARG A 89 -8.42 -10.28 3.84
N LEU A 90 -7.24 -10.19 3.25
CA LEU A 90 -6.45 -8.98 3.11
C LEU A 90 -6.89 -8.20 1.88
N ARG A 91 -7.06 -6.90 2.03
CA ARG A 91 -7.18 -5.99 0.89
C ARG A 91 -5.86 -5.23 0.74
N LEU A 92 -5.21 -5.45 -0.37
CA LEU A 92 -3.96 -4.79 -0.72
C LEU A 92 -4.24 -3.49 -1.45
N VAL A 93 -3.34 -2.52 -1.35
CA VAL A 93 -3.41 -1.29 -2.13
C VAL A 93 -2.04 -0.88 -2.62
N PHE A 94 -1.97 -0.51 -3.88
CA PHE A 94 -0.85 0.22 -4.43
C PHE A 94 -1.05 1.71 -4.21
N ASP A 95 -0.01 2.32 -3.69
CA ASP A 95 0.05 3.76 -3.55
C ASP A 95 1.45 4.29 -3.85
N ARG A 96 1.54 5.58 -4.13
CA ARG A 96 2.80 6.25 -4.42
C ARG A 96 2.85 7.60 -3.73
N THR A 97 3.87 7.77 -2.93
CA THR A 97 4.11 9.00 -2.21
C THR A 97 5.34 9.70 -2.77
N ASN A 98 5.18 10.92 -3.23
CA ASN A 98 6.29 11.72 -3.74
C ASN A 98 6.34 13.09 -3.06
N TRP A 99 7.52 13.50 -2.64
CA TRP A 99 7.77 14.85 -2.13
C TRP A 99 9.21 15.27 -2.39
N LYS A 100 9.50 16.54 -2.15
CA LYS A 100 10.86 17.06 -2.25
C LYS A 100 11.45 17.27 -0.87
N PHE A 101 12.68 16.82 -0.68
CA PHE A 101 13.50 17.15 0.46
C PHE A 101 14.72 17.92 -0.03
N GLY A 102 14.68 19.24 0.12
CA GLY A 102 15.67 20.14 -0.51
C GLY A 102 15.65 20.02 -2.03
N LYS A 103 16.79 19.59 -2.62
CA LYS A 103 16.92 19.34 -4.05
C LYS A 103 16.60 17.91 -4.47
N SER A 104 16.44 17.00 -3.51
CA SER A 104 16.20 15.57 -3.78
C SER A 104 14.70 15.29 -3.90
N ASP A 105 14.33 14.59 -4.97
CA ASP A 105 12.99 14.02 -5.10
C ASP A 105 12.95 12.69 -4.34
N ILE A 106 11.99 12.56 -3.45
CA ILE A 106 11.72 11.32 -2.73
C ILE A 106 10.44 10.74 -3.31
N ASN A 107 10.52 9.54 -3.84
CA ASN A 107 9.42 8.87 -4.54
C ASN A 107 9.34 7.41 -4.08
N TYR A 108 8.39 7.11 -3.20
CA TYR A 108 8.16 5.75 -2.73
C TYR A 108 6.95 5.15 -3.43
N PHE A 109 7.16 3.97 -4.01
CA PHE A 109 6.08 3.10 -4.42
C PHE A 109 5.82 2.07 -3.31
N VAL A 110 4.58 1.97 -2.87
CA VAL A 110 4.18 1.27 -1.65
C VAL A 110 3.15 0.20 -1.97
N LEU A 111 3.33 -0.99 -1.39
CA LEU A 111 2.27 -1.98 -1.22
C LEU A 111 1.84 -1.94 0.25
N ALA A 112 0.58 -1.63 0.48
CA ALA A 112 0.00 -1.49 1.81
C ALA A 112 -1.21 -2.41 1.99
N ILE A 113 -1.65 -2.58 3.25
CA ILE A 113 -2.88 -3.26 3.61
C ILE A 113 -3.91 -2.22 4.05
N CYS A 114 -5.12 -2.30 3.49
CA CYS A 114 -6.25 -1.51 3.95
C CYS A 114 -6.79 -2.09 5.26
N TYR A 115 -6.73 -1.31 6.32
CA TYR A 115 -7.28 -1.66 7.62
C TYR A 115 -8.00 -0.48 8.26
N ARG A 116 -9.32 -0.59 8.47
CA ARG A 116 -10.13 0.46 9.12
C ARG A 116 -9.93 1.84 8.53
N LYS A 117 -9.94 1.96 7.21
CA LYS A 117 -9.77 3.22 6.46
C LYS A 117 -8.35 3.82 6.55
N VAL A 118 -7.36 3.00 6.85
CA VAL A 118 -5.94 3.38 6.85
C VAL A 118 -5.17 2.42 5.97
N ALA A 119 -4.25 2.92 5.14
CA ALA A 119 -3.28 2.09 4.45
C ALA A 119 -2.05 1.90 5.34
N ILE A 120 -1.77 0.66 5.70
CA ILE A 120 -0.60 0.30 6.50
C ILE A 120 0.46 -0.27 5.57
N PRO A 121 1.59 0.42 5.34
CA PRO A 121 2.65 -0.04 4.47
C PRO A 121 3.24 -1.38 4.95
N ILE A 122 3.43 -2.31 4.00
CA ILE A 122 4.09 -3.59 4.27
C ILE A 122 5.36 -3.75 3.43
N TYR A 123 5.34 -3.27 2.20
CA TYR A 123 6.51 -3.23 1.33
C TYR A 123 6.58 -1.90 0.60
N TRP A 124 7.80 -1.43 0.33
CA TRP A 124 8.04 -0.23 -0.46
C TRP A 124 9.34 -0.31 -1.24
N ILE A 125 9.41 0.46 -2.33
CA ILE A 125 10.60 0.68 -3.14
C ILE A 125 10.81 2.20 -3.24
N ASN A 126 12.02 2.66 -2.96
CA ASN A 126 12.42 4.02 -3.31
C ASN A 126 12.68 4.07 -4.82
N LEU A 127 11.84 4.80 -5.54
CA LEU A 127 12.03 5.00 -6.96
C LEU A 127 13.05 6.14 -7.14
N GLU A 128 14.27 5.83 -7.54
CA GLU A 128 15.33 6.83 -7.78
C GLU A 128 15.09 7.64 -9.06
N LYS A 129 13.84 7.86 -9.41
CA LYS A 129 13.37 8.55 -10.62
C LYS A 129 12.12 9.37 -10.34
N ARG A 130 11.88 10.38 -11.18
CA ARG A 130 10.59 11.05 -11.25
C ARG A 130 9.61 10.21 -12.07
N GLY A 131 8.33 10.26 -11.71
CA GLY A 131 7.26 9.62 -12.47
C GLY A 131 6.78 8.30 -11.88
N CYS A 132 6.04 7.54 -12.69
CA CYS A 132 5.34 6.35 -12.25
C CYS A 132 6.27 5.15 -12.04
N SER A 133 5.82 4.18 -11.23
CA SER A 133 6.45 2.87 -11.10
C SER A 133 6.36 2.09 -12.40
N SER A 134 7.42 1.34 -12.74
CA SER A 134 7.41 0.40 -13.86
C SER A 134 6.62 -0.86 -13.53
N ASP A 135 6.31 -1.65 -14.55
CA ASP A 135 5.62 -2.93 -14.34
C ASP A 135 6.48 -3.93 -13.58
N GLU A 136 7.80 -3.88 -13.79
CA GLU A 136 8.77 -4.68 -13.05
C GLU A 136 8.71 -4.37 -11.56
N GLU A 137 8.70 -3.10 -11.18
CA GLU A 137 8.63 -2.64 -9.79
C GLU A 137 7.33 -3.07 -9.12
N LYS A 138 6.18 -2.94 -9.82
CA LYS A 138 4.87 -3.40 -9.32
C LYS A 138 4.85 -4.91 -9.09
N ILE A 139 5.27 -5.68 -10.09
CA ILE A 139 5.30 -7.15 -10.03
C ILE A 139 6.32 -7.62 -9.00
N GLN A 140 7.45 -6.93 -8.83
CA GLN A 140 8.44 -7.26 -7.81
C GLN A 140 7.86 -7.20 -6.39
N LEU A 141 7.09 -6.14 -6.05
CA LEU A 141 6.44 -6.06 -4.74
C LEU A 141 5.39 -7.15 -4.54
N LEU A 142 4.61 -7.46 -5.59
CA LEU A 142 3.63 -8.56 -5.52
C LEU A 142 4.30 -9.93 -5.37
N LYS A 143 5.39 -10.19 -6.10
CA LYS A 143 6.17 -11.43 -5.94
C LYS A 143 6.75 -11.54 -4.54
N LYS A 144 7.26 -10.44 -3.99
CA LYS A 144 7.78 -10.41 -2.63
C LYS A 144 6.69 -10.76 -1.62
N PHE A 145 5.50 -10.18 -1.75
CA PHE A 145 4.34 -10.51 -0.93
C PHE A 145 3.93 -11.98 -1.09
N LYS A 146 3.83 -12.47 -2.34
CA LYS A 146 3.48 -13.87 -2.64
C LYS A 146 4.42 -14.85 -1.97
N ASN A 147 5.74 -14.61 -2.09
CA ASN A 147 6.77 -15.51 -1.52
C ASN A 147 6.70 -15.59 0.02
N ALA A 148 6.35 -14.49 0.67
CA ALA A 148 6.27 -14.44 2.13
C ALA A 148 4.93 -14.94 2.69
N PHE A 149 3.81 -14.66 2.01
CA PHE A 149 2.46 -14.82 2.57
C PHE A 149 1.47 -15.56 1.67
N GLY A 150 1.79 -15.78 0.39
CA GLY A 150 0.84 -16.27 -0.61
C GLY A 150 -0.25 -15.25 -0.97
N PHE A 151 -1.12 -15.60 -1.92
CA PHE A 151 -2.27 -14.78 -2.29
C PHE A 151 -3.62 -15.32 -1.81
N ASP A 152 -3.64 -16.49 -1.15
CA ASP A 152 -4.89 -17.16 -0.75
C ASP A 152 -5.79 -16.31 0.14
N ARG A 153 -5.18 -15.45 0.94
CA ARG A 153 -5.88 -14.51 1.83
C ARG A 153 -6.19 -13.18 1.20
N VAL A 154 -5.76 -12.91 -0.04
CA VAL A 154 -6.02 -11.63 -0.71
C VAL A 154 -7.45 -11.63 -1.25
N SER A 155 -8.24 -10.64 -0.85
CA SER A 155 -9.60 -10.44 -1.37
C SER A 155 -9.64 -9.47 -2.53
N ASP A 156 -8.70 -8.54 -2.59
CA ASP A 156 -8.65 -7.51 -3.63
C ASP A 156 -7.28 -6.82 -3.64
N LEU A 157 -6.83 -6.40 -4.82
CA LEU A 157 -5.74 -5.44 -5.00
C LEU A 157 -6.33 -4.15 -5.56
N LEU A 158 -6.23 -3.07 -4.81
CA LEU A 158 -6.67 -1.74 -5.22
C LEU A 158 -5.50 -0.93 -5.79
N GLY A 159 -5.79 -0.05 -6.74
CA GLY A 159 -4.77 0.85 -7.28
C GLY A 159 -5.38 1.97 -8.12
N ASP A 160 -4.72 3.12 -8.15
CA ASP A 160 -5.15 4.24 -9.00
C ASP A 160 -4.79 4.00 -10.47
N ARG A 161 -5.33 4.85 -11.32
CA ARG A 161 -5.22 4.83 -12.79
C ARG A 161 -3.78 4.82 -13.32
N GLU A 162 -2.80 5.16 -12.51
CA GLU A 162 -1.38 5.10 -12.90
C GLU A 162 -0.79 3.68 -12.84
N PHE A 163 -1.43 2.77 -12.10
CA PHE A 163 -0.87 1.43 -11.88
C PHE A 163 -1.30 0.41 -12.92
N ILE A 164 -2.42 0.63 -13.61
CA ILE A 164 -2.92 -0.34 -14.60
C ILE A 164 -2.02 -0.41 -15.84
N SER A 165 -1.72 -1.62 -16.29
CA SER A 165 -0.96 -1.90 -17.50
C SER A 165 -1.26 -3.32 -18.00
N THR A 166 -0.97 -3.58 -19.28
CA THR A 166 -1.11 -4.91 -19.89
C THR A 166 -0.37 -5.98 -19.09
N ARG A 167 0.87 -5.70 -18.70
CA ARG A 167 1.74 -6.67 -18.03
C ARG A 167 1.31 -6.93 -16.60
N LEU A 168 0.83 -5.89 -15.88
CA LEU A 168 0.29 -6.08 -14.54
C LEU A 168 -0.98 -6.93 -14.57
N LEU A 169 -1.93 -6.63 -15.47
CA LEU A 169 -3.16 -7.40 -15.59
C LEU A 169 -2.89 -8.87 -15.91
N ALA A 170 -2.02 -9.14 -16.88
CA ALA A 170 -1.63 -10.51 -17.22
C ALA A 170 -1.04 -11.27 -16.01
N TYR A 171 -0.17 -10.62 -15.23
CA TYR A 171 0.38 -11.20 -14.00
C TYR A 171 -0.70 -11.50 -12.95
N LEU A 172 -1.63 -10.56 -12.73
CA LEU A 172 -2.72 -10.74 -11.75
C LEU A 172 -3.67 -11.87 -12.16
N GLU A 173 -3.91 -12.06 -13.45
CA GLU A 173 -4.72 -13.16 -13.97
C GLU A 173 -4.00 -14.51 -13.84
N GLU A 174 -2.72 -14.58 -14.21
CA GLU A 174 -1.89 -15.78 -14.03
C GLU A 174 -1.86 -16.24 -12.58
N GLU A 175 -1.69 -15.31 -11.66
CA GLU A 175 -1.62 -15.56 -10.22
C GLU A 175 -3.00 -15.65 -9.54
N LYS A 176 -4.09 -15.46 -10.29
CA LYS A 176 -5.48 -15.46 -9.80
C LYS A 176 -5.72 -14.48 -8.66
N VAL A 177 -5.05 -13.33 -8.69
CA VAL A 177 -5.22 -12.27 -7.69
C VAL A 177 -6.47 -11.47 -8.04
N PRO A 178 -7.45 -11.36 -7.12
CA PRO A 178 -8.56 -10.45 -7.31
C PRO A 178 -8.09 -9.00 -7.31
N TYR A 179 -8.62 -8.17 -8.22
CA TYR A 179 -8.26 -6.77 -8.29
C TYR A 179 -9.43 -5.86 -8.63
N THR A 180 -9.33 -4.61 -8.18
CA THR A 180 -10.19 -3.49 -8.55
C THR A 180 -9.29 -2.26 -8.77
N LEU A 181 -9.01 -1.95 -10.04
CA LEU A 181 -8.09 -0.89 -10.44
C LEU A 181 -8.83 0.24 -11.14
N ARG A 182 -8.57 1.48 -10.72
CA ARG A 182 -9.08 2.65 -11.44
C ARG A 182 -8.44 2.74 -12.82
N ILE A 183 -9.23 3.13 -13.82
CA ILE A 183 -8.76 3.33 -15.18
C ILE A 183 -9.01 4.76 -15.64
N LYS A 184 -8.28 5.17 -16.66
CA LYS A 184 -8.56 6.45 -17.34
C LYS A 184 -9.79 6.29 -18.23
N SER A 185 -10.61 7.32 -18.30
CA SER A 185 -11.83 7.33 -19.11
C SER A 185 -11.58 7.35 -20.62
N ASP A 186 -10.36 7.64 -21.04
CA ASP A 186 -9.95 7.64 -22.45
C ASP A 186 -9.45 6.27 -22.95
N HIS A 187 -9.37 5.26 -22.09
CA HIS A 187 -9.04 3.90 -22.52
C HIS A 187 -10.04 3.39 -23.55
N ILE A 188 -9.53 2.64 -24.52
CA ILE A 188 -10.34 1.88 -25.48
C ILE A 188 -10.51 0.47 -24.94
N ILE A 189 -11.72 -0.02 -25.00
CA ILE A 189 -12.06 -1.40 -24.68
C ILE A 189 -12.73 -2.08 -25.85
N THR A 190 -12.67 -3.41 -25.88
CA THR A 190 -13.47 -4.22 -26.77
C THR A 190 -14.62 -4.82 -25.97
N THR A 191 -15.86 -4.53 -26.36
CA THR A 191 -17.06 -5.10 -25.71
C THR A 191 -17.19 -6.59 -26.01
N ALA A 192 -18.00 -7.34 -25.26
CA ALA A 192 -18.31 -8.74 -25.53
C ALA A 192 -18.85 -9.02 -26.97
N LYS A 193 -19.38 -7.98 -27.64
CA LYS A 193 -19.84 -8.04 -29.04
C LYS A 193 -18.75 -7.71 -30.06
N GLY A 194 -17.49 -7.58 -29.63
CA GLY A 194 -16.34 -7.28 -30.50
C GLY A 194 -16.22 -5.83 -30.96
N LYS A 195 -17.00 -4.89 -30.40
CA LYS A 195 -16.93 -3.48 -30.75
C LYS A 195 -15.91 -2.75 -29.91
N GLU A 196 -14.96 -2.06 -30.55
CA GLU A 196 -14.03 -1.15 -29.90
C GLU A 196 -14.68 0.19 -29.61
N ILE A 197 -14.57 0.68 -28.39
CA ILE A 197 -15.16 1.94 -27.96
C ILE A 197 -14.38 2.52 -26.77
N ARG A 198 -14.29 3.85 -26.69
CA ARG A 198 -13.72 4.54 -25.53
C ARG A 198 -14.68 4.46 -24.35
N VAL A 199 -14.10 4.29 -23.16
CA VAL A 199 -14.83 4.17 -21.90
C VAL A 199 -15.72 5.39 -21.62
N ASP A 200 -15.23 6.62 -21.87
CA ASP A 200 -16.01 7.85 -21.69
C ASP A 200 -17.26 7.92 -22.59
N LYS A 201 -17.20 7.29 -23.78
CA LYS A 201 -18.34 7.25 -24.70
C LYS A 201 -19.42 6.25 -24.27
N ILE A 202 -19.00 5.17 -23.64
CA ILE A 202 -19.94 4.15 -23.15
C ILE A 202 -20.78 4.72 -22.00
N PHE A 203 -20.13 5.42 -21.07
CA PHE A 203 -20.76 5.94 -19.87
C PHE A 203 -21.19 7.42 -19.97
N ASN A 204 -21.27 7.99 -21.18
CA ASN A 204 -21.58 9.41 -21.37
C ASN A 204 -22.97 9.81 -20.86
N ALA A 205 -23.95 8.91 -20.96
CA ALA A 205 -25.33 9.13 -20.54
C ALA A 205 -25.58 8.94 -19.05
N LEU A 206 -24.54 8.54 -18.29
CA LEU A 206 -24.67 8.25 -16.86
C LEU A 206 -25.05 9.51 -16.08
N SER A 207 -26.07 9.42 -15.24
CA SER A 207 -26.50 10.49 -14.34
C SER A 207 -25.58 10.58 -13.11
N VAL A 208 -25.58 11.73 -12.43
CA VAL A 208 -24.78 11.90 -11.20
C VAL A 208 -25.29 10.98 -10.10
N GLY A 209 -24.38 10.17 -9.53
CA GLY A 209 -24.69 9.17 -8.50
C GLY A 209 -25.15 7.81 -9.04
N GLU A 210 -25.40 7.72 -10.34
CA GLU A 210 -25.77 6.46 -10.99
C GLU A 210 -24.53 5.57 -11.18
N ILE A 211 -24.69 4.27 -10.92
CA ILE A 211 -23.67 3.25 -11.16
C ILE A 211 -24.10 2.41 -12.36
N SER A 212 -23.18 2.16 -13.27
CA SER A 212 -23.39 1.28 -14.43
C SER A 212 -22.24 0.28 -14.53
N VAL A 213 -22.59 -0.93 -14.96
CA VAL A 213 -21.66 -2.06 -15.08
C VAL A 213 -21.64 -2.58 -16.50
N ILE A 214 -20.46 -2.96 -16.98
CA ILE A 214 -20.26 -3.69 -18.24
C ILE A 214 -19.41 -4.91 -17.90
N GLU A 215 -19.93 -6.07 -18.19
CA GLU A 215 -19.24 -7.33 -17.98
C GLU A 215 -18.54 -7.82 -19.25
N ASN A 216 -17.48 -8.61 -19.05
CA ASN A 216 -16.78 -9.30 -20.12
C ASN A 216 -16.25 -8.36 -21.24
N ALA A 217 -15.68 -7.24 -20.82
CA ALA A 217 -14.96 -6.36 -21.73
C ALA A 217 -13.49 -6.74 -21.82
N THR A 218 -12.86 -6.53 -22.97
CA THR A 218 -11.40 -6.67 -23.10
C THR A 218 -10.74 -5.31 -22.91
N LEU A 219 -9.87 -5.19 -21.91
CA LEU A 219 -9.05 -4.02 -21.63
C LEU A 219 -7.57 -4.43 -21.59
N LEU A 220 -6.74 -3.79 -22.39
CA LEU A 220 -5.28 -4.08 -22.43
C LEU A 220 -4.96 -5.59 -22.64
N GLY A 221 -5.82 -6.31 -23.37
CA GLY A 221 -5.67 -7.75 -23.64
C GLY A 221 -6.26 -8.69 -22.60
N SER A 222 -6.74 -8.17 -21.47
CA SER A 222 -7.33 -8.95 -20.37
C SER A 222 -8.85 -8.85 -20.36
N ASN A 223 -9.53 -9.92 -19.93
CA ASN A 223 -10.98 -9.91 -19.74
C ASN A 223 -11.32 -9.27 -18.38
N VAL A 224 -12.07 -8.18 -18.41
CA VAL A 224 -12.40 -7.40 -17.20
C VAL A 224 -13.89 -7.05 -17.15
N ASN A 225 -14.38 -6.79 -15.97
CA ASN A 225 -15.64 -6.09 -15.75
C ASN A 225 -15.34 -4.62 -15.47
N LEU A 226 -16.14 -3.72 -16.04
CA LEU A 226 -16.04 -2.29 -15.79
C LEU A 226 -17.22 -1.83 -14.95
N SER A 227 -16.94 -1.07 -13.90
CA SER A 227 -17.96 -0.40 -13.10
C SER A 227 -17.69 1.10 -13.09
N ALA A 228 -18.69 1.90 -13.37
CA ALA A 228 -18.57 3.33 -13.48
C ALA A 228 -19.58 4.06 -12.61
N ILE A 229 -19.17 5.19 -12.04
CA ILE A 229 -20.03 6.15 -11.35
C ILE A 229 -19.70 7.57 -11.81
N LYS A 230 -20.71 8.41 -11.94
CA LYS A 230 -20.52 9.83 -12.21
C LYS A 230 -20.64 10.64 -10.94
N LEU A 231 -19.57 11.30 -10.54
CA LEU A 231 -19.50 12.14 -9.37
C LEU A 231 -19.66 13.61 -9.73
N ARG A 232 -20.28 14.41 -8.83
CA ARG A 232 -20.52 15.85 -9.10
C ARG A 232 -19.24 16.65 -9.32
N LYS A 233 -18.19 16.37 -8.53
CA LYS A 233 -16.93 17.15 -8.56
C LYS A 233 -15.86 16.52 -9.45
N GLU A 234 -15.75 15.20 -9.45
CA GLU A 234 -14.66 14.48 -10.10
C GLU A 234 -15.00 13.96 -11.50
N GLY A 235 -16.26 14.06 -11.91
CA GLY A 235 -16.74 13.54 -13.19
C GLY A 235 -16.88 12.02 -13.19
N LEU A 236 -16.52 11.40 -14.29
CA LEU A 236 -16.64 9.96 -14.48
C LEU A 236 -15.48 9.22 -13.79
N LYS A 237 -15.81 8.36 -12.82
CA LYS A 237 -14.90 7.41 -12.19
C LYS A 237 -15.21 6.02 -12.72
N VAL A 238 -14.20 5.32 -13.23
CA VAL A 238 -14.33 3.96 -13.75
C VAL A 238 -13.27 3.06 -13.15
N VAL A 239 -13.68 1.88 -12.74
CA VAL A 239 -12.79 0.83 -12.25
C VAL A 239 -12.94 -0.43 -13.11
N ALA A 240 -11.82 -1.13 -13.30
CA ALA A 240 -11.76 -2.45 -13.92
C ALA A 240 -11.53 -3.50 -12.83
N SER A 241 -12.27 -4.59 -12.86
CA SER A 241 -12.13 -5.70 -11.90
C SER A 241 -12.27 -7.06 -12.61
N ASN A 242 -11.64 -8.08 -12.05
CA ASN A 242 -11.81 -9.47 -12.50
C ASN A 242 -12.84 -10.26 -11.67
N HIS A 243 -13.53 -9.61 -10.75
CA HIS A 243 -14.54 -10.24 -9.90
C HIS A 243 -15.63 -9.24 -9.48
N ASN A 244 -16.81 -9.75 -9.12
CA ASN A 244 -18.00 -9.06 -8.59
C ASN A 244 -18.08 -7.55 -8.94
N PRO A 245 -18.52 -7.20 -10.17
CA PRO A 245 -18.50 -5.83 -10.66
C PRO A 245 -19.47 -4.90 -9.92
N ASP A 246 -20.59 -5.42 -9.39
CA ASP A 246 -21.61 -4.61 -8.71
C ASP A 246 -21.08 -3.89 -7.46
N GLN A 247 -20.08 -4.49 -6.82
CA GLN A 247 -19.45 -3.92 -5.62
C GLN A 247 -18.10 -3.25 -5.88
N ALA A 248 -17.65 -3.20 -7.14
CA ALA A 248 -16.32 -2.70 -7.46
C ALA A 248 -16.12 -1.24 -7.07
N ILE A 249 -17.12 -0.37 -7.30
CA ILE A 249 -17.08 1.04 -6.88
C ILE A 249 -16.96 1.16 -5.36
N ILE A 250 -17.78 0.42 -4.59
CA ILE A 250 -17.78 0.45 -3.12
C ILE A 250 -16.42 -0.02 -2.59
N ARG A 251 -15.86 -1.10 -3.15
CA ARG A 251 -14.52 -1.58 -2.76
C ARG A 251 -13.44 -0.56 -3.04
N TYR A 252 -13.55 0.16 -4.16
CA TYR A 252 -12.59 1.18 -4.54
C TYR A 252 -12.67 2.41 -3.63
N GLU A 253 -13.86 2.78 -3.12
CA GLU A 253 -14.05 3.87 -2.17
C GLU A 253 -13.27 3.66 -0.87
N ASP A 254 -13.04 2.41 -0.45
CA ASP A 254 -12.18 2.13 0.71
C ASP A 254 -10.74 2.62 0.49
N ARG A 255 -10.24 2.67 -0.77
CA ARG A 255 -8.94 3.26 -1.08
C ARG A 255 -8.95 4.78 -0.91
N GLU A 256 -10.00 5.45 -1.36
CA GLU A 256 -10.10 6.91 -1.30
C GLU A 256 -10.23 7.45 0.13
N GLN A 257 -10.69 6.63 1.06
CA GLN A 257 -10.74 7.00 2.48
C GLN A 257 -9.37 6.91 3.17
N ILE A 258 -8.33 6.45 2.44
CA ILE A 258 -6.96 6.29 2.91
C ILE A 258 -6.12 7.56 2.59
N GLU A 259 -6.52 8.35 1.60
CA GLU A 259 -5.95 9.64 1.25
C GLU A 259 -6.48 10.74 2.19
#